data_31d0b9779f876dcdc6cbae7de36bb00c
#
_entry.id   31d0b9779f876dcdc6cbae7de36bb00c
#
_cell.length_a   1.000
_cell.length_b   1.000
_cell.length_c   1.000
_cell.angle_alpha   90.00
_cell.angle_beta   90.00
_cell.angle_gamma   90.00
#
_symmetry.space_group_name_H-M   'P 1'
#
loop_
_entity.id
_entity.type
_entity.pdbx_description
1 polymer ?
#
loop_
_entity_poly.entity_id
_entity_poly.type
_entity_poly.pdbx_seq_one_letter_code
_entity_poly.pdbx_strand_id
1 'polypeptide(L)'
;LKCRNMFALGLVCWLFNRDLKIAEDFLREKFAKKPEIAEANIKVIHAGYDYGHNTHASVAHTYKIESKIKTPGIYMDIMGNKATAYGFIAAAEKAGLKLFLGSYPITPATDVLHELSKHKSLGVITVQCEDEISGCATAIGASFAGALAVTTTSGPGVCLKSEAMNLAVITELPLVVLNVQRGGPST
;
A
#
# COMPACT_ATOMS: atom_id res chain seq x y z
N LEU A 1 18.44 10.29 18.20
CA LEU A 1 17.74 10.76 17.01
C LEU A 1 17.17 9.65 16.12
N LYS A 2 17.66 8.40 16.21
CA LYS A 2 17.19 7.28 15.36
C LYS A 2 15.78 6.74 15.71
N CYS A 3 15.23 7.10 16.88
CA CYS A 3 13.94 6.56 17.36
C CYS A 3 12.84 7.63 17.48
N ARG A 4 12.91 8.75 16.76
CA ARG A 4 11.90 9.83 16.84
C ARG A 4 10.48 9.33 16.57
N ASN A 5 10.34 8.41 15.60
CA ASN A 5 9.04 7.85 15.24
C ASN A 5 8.42 7.07 16.40
N MET A 6 9.23 6.44 17.23
CA MET A 6 8.76 5.71 18.42
C MET A 6 8.26 6.65 19.51
N PHE A 7 8.92 7.78 19.71
CA PHE A 7 8.43 8.82 20.62
C PHE A 7 7.08 9.37 20.13
N ALA A 8 6.99 9.72 18.84
CA ALA A 8 5.73 10.19 18.25
C ALA A 8 4.62 9.14 18.35
N LEU A 9 4.93 7.85 18.14
CA LEU A 9 3.96 6.76 18.31
C LEU A 9 3.45 6.69 19.75
N GLY A 10 4.33 6.81 20.75
CA GLY A 10 3.94 6.84 22.16
C GLY A 10 3.00 8.00 22.47
N LEU A 11 3.31 9.20 21.98
CA LEU A 11 2.47 10.38 22.14
C LEU A 11 1.09 10.19 21.48
N VAL A 12 1.03 9.61 20.28
CA VAL A 12 -0.23 9.29 19.57
C VAL A 12 -1.02 8.24 20.36
N CYS A 13 -0.36 7.20 20.89
CA CYS A 13 -1.04 6.21 21.72
C CYS A 13 -1.68 6.84 22.95
N TRP A 14 -0.99 7.76 23.62
CA TRP A 14 -1.57 8.52 24.72
C TRP A 14 -2.76 9.36 24.27
N LEU A 15 -2.62 10.13 23.18
CA LEU A 15 -3.65 11.03 22.68
C LEU A 15 -4.96 10.29 22.30
N PHE A 16 -4.84 9.06 21.81
CA PHE A 16 -5.98 8.24 21.37
C PHE A 16 -6.32 7.09 22.33
N ASN A 17 -5.81 7.13 23.56
CA ASN A 17 -6.04 6.09 24.58
C ASN A 17 -5.78 4.67 24.06
N ARG A 18 -4.66 4.47 23.36
CA ARG A 18 -4.24 3.17 22.80
C ARG A 18 -3.30 2.45 23.76
N ASP A 19 -3.53 1.14 23.92
CA ASP A 19 -2.62 0.28 24.65
C ASP A 19 -1.27 0.16 23.92
N LEU A 20 -0.20 0.34 24.66
CA LEU A 20 1.17 0.22 24.15
C LEU A 20 1.57 -1.24 23.88
N LYS A 21 0.91 -2.21 24.52
CA LYS A 21 1.25 -3.62 24.46
C LYS A 21 1.35 -4.15 23.03
N ILE A 22 0.44 -3.75 22.15
CA ILE A 22 0.45 -4.17 20.74
C ILE A 22 1.73 -3.72 20.04
N ALA A 23 2.16 -2.47 20.30
CA ALA A 23 3.38 -1.94 19.70
C ALA A 23 4.64 -2.59 20.31
N GLU A 24 4.63 -2.88 21.61
CA GLU A 24 5.72 -3.59 22.29
C GLU A 24 5.90 -5.01 21.77
N ASP A 25 4.81 -5.78 21.70
CA ASP A 25 4.83 -7.17 21.21
C ASP A 25 5.32 -7.22 19.76
N PHE A 26 4.84 -6.32 18.90
CA PHE A 26 5.32 -6.18 17.52
C PHE A 26 6.83 -5.88 17.45
N LEU A 27 7.34 -4.99 18.31
CA LEU A 27 8.76 -4.66 18.32
C LEU A 27 9.62 -5.82 18.81
N ARG A 28 9.17 -6.57 19.81
CA ARG A 28 9.87 -7.77 20.30
C ARG A 28 9.91 -8.86 19.23
N GLU A 29 8.83 -9.07 18.52
CA GLU A 29 8.77 -10.00 17.39
C GLU A 29 9.67 -9.56 16.24
N LYS A 30 9.54 -8.32 15.79
CA LYS A 30 10.31 -7.76 14.66
C LYS A 30 11.81 -7.76 14.90
N PHE A 31 12.23 -7.50 16.12
CA PHE A 31 13.64 -7.43 16.52
C PHE A 31 14.07 -8.63 17.37
N ALA A 32 13.43 -9.78 17.22
CA ALA A 32 13.75 -10.99 18.01
C ALA A 32 15.23 -11.38 18.00
N LYS A 33 15.95 -11.09 16.88
CA LYS A 33 17.40 -11.33 16.74
C LYS A 33 18.28 -10.24 17.38
N LYS A 34 17.69 -9.12 17.82
CA LYS A 34 18.40 -7.97 18.40
C LYS A 34 17.55 -7.34 19.51
N PRO A 35 17.36 -8.04 20.63
CA PRO A 35 16.44 -7.62 21.70
C PRO A 35 16.79 -6.26 22.29
N GLU A 36 18.07 -5.87 22.31
CA GLU A 36 18.51 -4.56 22.75
C GLU A 36 17.93 -3.41 21.92
N ILE A 37 17.70 -3.65 20.61
CA ILE A 37 17.05 -2.67 19.74
C ILE A 37 15.54 -2.59 20.03
N ALA A 38 14.90 -3.74 20.30
CA ALA A 38 13.50 -3.77 20.68
C ALA A 38 13.28 -2.95 21.97
N GLU A 39 14.03 -3.25 23.01
CA GLU A 39 13.88 -2.59 24.31
C GLU A 39 14.22 -1.08 24.25
N ALA A 40 15.22 -0.68 23.46
CA ALA A 40 15.52 0.73 23.22
C ALA A 40 14.35 1.47 22.57
N ASN A 41 13.70 0.87 21.58
CA ASN A 41 12.52 1.44 20.93
C ASN A 41 11.31 1.49 21.88
N ILE A 42 11.07 0.44 22.64
CA ILE A 42 9.99 0.36 23.64
C ILE A 42 10.18 1.47 24.69
N LYS A 43 11.39 1.64 25.21
CA LYS A 43 11.69 2.73 26.16
C LYS A 43 11.34 4.12 25.58
N VAL A 44 11.61 4.34 24.29
CA VAL A 44 11.29 5.61 23.62
C VAL A 44 9.80 5.78 23.40
N ILE A 45 9.04 4.69 23.12
CA ILE A 45 7.57 4.73 23.07
C ILE A 45 7.00 5.16 24.42
N HIS A 46 7.45 4.54 25.51
CA HIS A 46 7.02 4.94 26.87
C HIS A 46 7.34 6.40 27.16
N ALA A 47 8.55 6.86 26.82
CA ALA A 47 8.91 8.27 27.02
C ALA A 47 7.98 9.24 26.27
N GLY A 48 7.50 8.87 25.06
CA GLY A 48 6.51 9.65 24.31
C GLY A 48 5.13 9.64 24.96
N TYR A 49 4.70 8.49 25.45
CA TYR A 49 3.43 8.32 26.18
C TYR A 49 3.42 9.13 27.48
N ASP A 50 4.48 9.00 28.28
CA ASP A 50 4.64 9.71 29.53
C ASP A 50 4.76 11.22 29.33
N TYR A 51 5.42 11.65 28.26
CA TYR A 51 5.46 13.07 27.89
C TYR A 51 4.05 13.61 27.65
N GLY A 52 3.22 12.91 26.88
CA GLY A 52 1.81 13.27 26.67
C GLY A 52 1.04 13.33 27.99
N HIS A 53 1.23 12.34 28.86
CA HIS A 53 0.59 12.28 30.17
C HIS A 53 1.00 13.44 31.09
N ASN A 54 2.29 13.74 31.12
CA ASN A 54 2.84 14.77 32.04
C ASN A 54 2.63 16.20 31.53
N THR A 55 2.45 16.39 30.22
CA THR A 55 2.25 17.72 29.60
C THR A 55 0.80 17.98 29.19
N HIS A 56 -0.15 17.14 29.61
CA HIS A 56 -1.56 17.24 29.26
C HIS A 56 -2.23 18.57 29.60
N ALA A 57 -1.59 19.42 30.42
CA ALA A 57 -2.07 20.77 30.68
C ALA A 57 -2.17 21.65 29.43
N SER A 58 -1.49 21.30 28.34
CA SER A 58 -1.54 22.00 27.06
C SER A 58 -2.53 21.38 26.05
N VAL A 59 -3.05 20.17 26.34
CA VAL A 59 -4.03 19.46 25.48
C VAL A 59 -5.26 19.14 26.31
N ALA A 60 -6.33 19.87 26.07
CA ALA A 60 -7.55 19.79 26.89
C ALA A 60 -8.27 18.43 26.78
N HIS A 61 -8.02 17.62 25.77
CA HIS A 61 -8.79 16.40 25.51
C HIS A 61 -7.94 15.29 24.87
N THR A 62 -8.16 14.06 25.32
CA THR A 62 -7.77 12.84 24.60
C THR A 62 -8.96 12.32 23.77
N TYR A 63 -8.66 11.55 22.75
CA TYR A 63 -9.67 11.02 21.84
C TYR A 63 -9.87 9.52 22.06
N LYS A 64 -11.10 9.04 21.92
CA LYS A 64 -11.41 7.63 21.89
C LYS A 64 -12.04 7.28 20.55
N ILE A 65 -11.37 6.41 19.79
CA ILE A 65 -11.92 5.88 18.54
C ILE A 65 -12.44 4.49 18.84
N GLU A 66 -13.75 4.33 18.75
CA GLU A 66 -14.42 3.04 18.95
C GLU A 66 -14.54 2.28 17.63
N SER A 67 -14.41 0.96 17.69
CA SER A 67 -14.70 0.12 16.53
C SER A 67 -16.19 0.21 16.17
N LYS A 68 -16.48 0.50 14.92
CA LYS A 68 -17.85 0.47 14.39
C LYS A 68 -18.27 -0.92 13.90
N ILE A 69 -17.36 -1.88 13.86
CA ILE A 69 -17.64 -3.23 13.41
C ILE A 69 -18.44 -3.92 14.51
N LYS A 70 -19.74 -4.14 14.25
CA LYS A 70 -20.65 -4.79 15.18
C LYS A 70 -21.09 -6.18 14.71
N THR A 71 -20.85 -6.52 13.45
CA THR A 71 -21.23 -7.81 12.87
C THR A 71 -20.13 -8.81 13.15
N PRO A 72 -20.43 -9.98 13.71
CA PRO A 72 -19.45 -11.05 13.84
C PRO A 72 -18.92 -11.49 12.48
N GLY A 73 -17.59 -11.70 12.37
CA GLY A 73 -16.97 -12.07 11.11
C GLY A 73 -15.45 -12.10 11.21
N ILE A 74 -14.81 -12.55 10.13
CA ILE A 74 -13.38 -12.48 9.95
C ILE A 74 -13.07 -11.18 9.22
N TYR A 75 -12.25 -10.34 9.83
CA TYR A 75 -11.86 -9.05 9.30
C TYR A 75 -10.34 -8.98 9.15
N MET A 76 -9.89 -8.21 8.19
CA MET A 76 -8.48 -7.96 7.95
C MET A 76 -8.26 -6.48 7.65
N ASP A 77 -7.25 -5.90 8.26
CA ASP A 77 -6.77 -4.58 7.86
C ASP A 77 -6.04 -4.69 6.53
N ILE A 78 -6.53 -3.96 5.53
CA ILE A 78 -5.97 -4.00 4.19
C ILE A 78 -5.90 -2.59 3.60
N MET A 79 -4.76 -2.26 3.00
CA MET A 79 -4.60 -1.03 2.23
C MET A 79 -5.24 -1.16 0.85
N GLY A 80 -5.76 -0.05 0.30
CA GLY A 80 -6.45 -0.03 -0.99
C GLY A 80 -5.63 -0.64 -2.13
N ASN A 81 -4.34 -0.33 -2.24
CA ASN A 81 -3.46 -0.89 -3.27
C ASN A 81 -3.35 -2.42 -3.18
N LYS A 82 -3.27 -2.96 -1.97
CA LYS A 82 -3.24 -4.40 -1.75
C LYS A 82 -4.59 -5.06 -2.07
N ALA A 83 -5.69 -4.43 -1.67
CA ALA A 83 -7.03 -4.90 -2.00
C ALA A 83 -7.26 -4.91 -3.53
N THR A 84 -6.78 -3.87 -4.23
CA THR A 84 -6.83 -3.79 -5.69
C THR A 84 -6.03 -4.90 -6.36
N ALA A 85 -4.82 -5.18 -5.87
CA ALA A 85 -4.00 -6.29 -6.38
C ALA A 85 -4.73 -7.63 -6.23
N TYR A 86 -5.33 -7.89 -5.08
CA TYR A 86 -6.14 -9.11 -4.88
C TYR A 86 -7.39 -9.15 -5.75
N GLY A 87 -8.03 -8.00 -5.98
CA GLY A 87 -9.15 -7.88 -6.91
C GLY A 87 -8.78 -8.25 -8.34
N PHE A 88 -7.61 -7.84 -8.82
CA PHE A 88 -7.11 -8.24 -10.14
C PHE A 88 -6.82 -9.73 -10.23
N ILE A 89 -6.22 -10.34 -9.21
CA ILE A 89 -5.98 -11.79 -9.17
C ILE A 89 -7.32 -12.54 -9.25
N ALA A 90 -8.28 -12.16 -8.40
CA ALA A 90 -9.60 -12.81 -8.38
C ALA A 90 -10.36 -12.62 -9.71
N ALA A 91 -10.25 -11.45 -10.34
CA ALA A 91 -10.86 -11.19 -11.65
C ALA A 91 -10.26 -12.05 -12.75
N ALA A 92 -8.93 -12.17 -12.78
CA ALA A 92 -8.23 -13.00 -13.75
C ALA A 92 -8.58 -14.49 -13.59
N GLU A 93 -8.58 -14.98 -12.35
CA GLU A 93 -8.97 -16.34 -12.02
C GLU A 93 -10.42 -16.63 -12.45
N LYS A 94 -11.35 -15.74 -12.11
CA LYS A 94 -12.76 -15.89 -12.49
C LYS A 94 -12.99 -15.84 -14.00
N ALA A 95 -12.19 -15.07 -14.72
CA ALA A 95 -12.24 -14.97 -16.17
C ALA A 95 -11.49 -16.12 -16.90
N GLY A 96 -10.72 -16.92 -16.18
CA GLY A 96 -9.85 -17.95 -16.77
C GLY A 96 -8.67 -17.37 -17.57
N LEU A 97 -8.22 -16.15 -17.23
CA LEU A 97 -7.17 -15.44 -17.93
C LEU A 97 -5.89 -15.36 -17.07
N LYS A 98 -4.74 -15.24 -17.72
CA LYS A 98 -3.51 -14.84 -17.03
C LYS A 98 -3.57 -13.36 -16.69
N LEU A 99 -3.13 -12.98 -15.47
CA LEU A 99 -2.99 -11.59 -15.12
C LEU A 99 -1.61 -11.07 -15.54
N PHE A 100 -1.60 -9.96 -16.28
CA PHE A 100 -0.39 -9.26 -16.66
C PHE A 100 -0.43 -7.82 -16.15
N LEU A 101 0.63 -7.40 -15.45
CA LEU A 101 0.85 -6.01 -15.08
C LEU A 101 2.10 -5.47 -15.76
N GLY A 102 1.93 -4.48 -16.64
CA GLY A 102 3.01 -3.64 -17.16
C GLY A 102 3.03 -2.30 -16.44
N SER A 103 4.07 -2.03 -15.67
CA SER A 103 4.14 -0.83 -14.83
C SER A 103 5.58 -0.34 -14.67
N TYR A 104 5.73 0.81 -14.07
CA TYR A 104 7.00 1.45 -13.77
C TYR A 104 6.98 1.97 -12.32
N PRO A 105 8.15 2.28 -11.70
CA PRO A 105 8.21 2.77 -10.34
C PRO A 105 7.62 4.18 -10.22
N ILE A 106 6.48 4.31 -9.56
CA ILE A 106 5.82 5.59 -9.25
C ILE A 106 5.01 5.48 -7.97
N THR A 107 5.26 6.35 -7.00
CA THR A 107 4.51 6.41 -5.75
C THR A 107 3.16 7.10 -5.95
N PRO A 108 2.04 6.56 -5.45
CA PRO A 108 1.93 5.34 -4.62
C PRO A 108 1.57 4.06 -5.42
N ALA A 109 1.54 4.08 -6.74
CA ALA A 109 1.09 2.95 -7.57
C ALA A 109 2.04 1.74 -7.52
N THR A 110 3.31 1.95 -7.19
CA THR A 110 4.33 0.89 -7.07
C THR A 110 3.95 -0.21 -6.07
N ASP A 111 3.14 0.11 -5.04
CA ASP A 111 2.69 -0.89 -4.07
C ASP A 111 1.88 -2.01 -4.72
N VAL A 112 1.11 -1.71 -5.79
CA VAL A 112 0.36 -2.71 -6.55
C VAL A 112 1.32 -3.65 -7.29
N LEU A 113 2.38 -3.10 -7.90
CA LEU A 113 3.41 -3.89 -8.57
C LEU A 113 4.13 -4.81 -7.58
N HIS A 114 4.53 -4.27 -6.42
CA HIS A 114 5.18 -5.05 -5.36
C HIS A 114 4.28 -6.16 -4.82
N GLU A 115 3.00 -5.90 -4.63
CA GLU A 115 2.08 -6.93 -4.14
C GLU A 115 1.87 -8.02 -5.18
N LEU A 116 1.56 -7.67 -6.43
CA LEU A 116 1.35 -8.64 -7.51
C LEU A 116 2.58 -9.50 -7.79
N SER A 117 3.79 -8.94 -7.66
CA SER A 117 5.03 -9.69 -7.88
C SER A 117 5.26 -10.86 -6.93
N LYS A 118 4.54 -10.89 -5.78
CA LYS A 118 4.60 -11.99 -4.80
C LYS A 118 3.75 -13.19 -5.21
N HIS A 119 2.83 -13.02 -6.16
CA HIS A 119 1.81 -14.01 -6.51
C HIS A 119 2.06 -14.73 -7.85
N LYS A 120 3.33 -14.95 -8.20
CA LYS A 120 3.73 -15.65 -9.44
C LYS A 120 3.14 -17.07 -9.56
N SER A 121 2.98 -17.75 -8.43
CA SER A 121 2.37 -19.09 -8.36
C SER A 121 0.90 -19.12 -8.79
N LEU A 122 0.22 -17.97 -8.80
CA LEU A 122 -1.16 -17.80 -9.27
C LEU A 122 -1.23 -17.36 -10.74
N GLY A 123 -0.15 -17.50 -11.50
CA GLY A 123 -0.13 -17.13 -12.92
C GLY A 123 0.00 -15.61 -13.16
N VAL A 124 0.36 -14.85 -12.14
CA VAL A 124 0.57 -13.40 -12.25
C VAL A 124 1.92 -13.12 -12.91
N ILE A 125 1.89 -12.33 -13.96
CA ILE A 125 3.08 -11.84 -14.68
C ILE A 125 3.21 -10.34 -14.42
N THR A 126 4.36 -9.92 -13.91
CA THR A 126 4.66 -8.51 -13.66
C THR A 126 5.90 -8.10 -14.43
N VAL A 127 5.82 -7.00 -15.14
CA VAL A 127 6.95 -6.38 -15.85
C VAL A 127 7.13 -4.97 -15.33
N GLN A 128 8.31 -4.72 -14.76
CA GLN A 128 8.72 -3.36 -14.42
C GLN A 128 9.43 -2.74 -15.61
N CYS A 129 8.87 -1.67 -16.12
CA CYS A 129 9.41 -0.89 -17.22
C CYS A 129 10.10 0.37 -16.70
N GLU A 130 10.73 1.13 -17.59
CA GLU A 130 11.41 2.36 -17.25
C GLU A 130 10.43 3.53 -17.03
N ASP A 131 9.39 3.61 -17.85
CA ASP A 131 8.46 4.73 -17.91
C ASP A 131 7.00 4.34 -18.15
N GLU A 132 6.15 5.35 -18.21
CA GLU A 132 4.70 5.26 -18.43
C GLU A 132 4.35 4.60 -19.76
N ILE A 133 5.09 4.96 -20.82
CA ILE A 133 4.80 4.55 -22.19
C ILE A 133 5.12 3.07 -22.36
N SER A 134 6.32 2.67 -21.97
CA SER A 134 6.76 1.27 -22.03
C SER A 134 5.88 0.34 -21.17
N GLY A 135 5.51 0.80 -19.95
CA GLY A 135 4.59 0.04 -19.10
C GLY A 135 3.22 -0.18 -19.75
N CYS A 136 2.67 0.84 -20.39
CA CYS A 136 1.39 0.74 -21.10
C CYS A 136 1.51 -0.15 -22.36
N ALA A 137 2.56 0.05 -23.16
CA ALA A 137 2.77 -0.71 -24.38
C ALA A 137 2.94 -2.22 -24.13
N THR A 138 3.69 -2.59 -23.08
CA THR A 138 3.82 -4.02 -22.69
C THR A 138 2.48 -4.62 -22.27
N ALA A 139 1.63 -3.86 -21.57
CA ALA A 139 0.28 -4.30 -21.19
C ALA A 139 -0.61 -4.49 -22.44
N ILE A 140 -0.51 -3.61 -23.45
CA ILE A 140 -1.22 -3.78 -24.73
C ILE A 140 -0.79 -5.07 -25.43
N GLY A 141 0.51 -5.34 -25.50
CA GLY A 141 1.03 -6.58 -26.05
C GLY A 141 0.52 -7.83 -25.33
N ALA A 142 0.41 -7.75 -24.00
CA ALA A 142 -0.16 -8.83 -23.19
C ALA A 142 -1.67 -9.02 -23.43
N SER A 143 -2.41 -7.91 -23.62
CA SER A 143 -3.82 -7.96 -24.00
C SER A 143 -4.01 -8.65 -25.37
N PHE A 144 -3.19 -8.30 -26.35
CA PHE A 144 -3.18 -8.96 -27.66
C PHE A 144 -2.92 -10.46 -27.54
N ALA A 145 -2.08 -10.88 -26.58
CA ALA A 145 -1.83 -12.29 -26.28
C ALA A 145 -2.93 -12.97 -25.42
N GLY A 146 -4.04 -12.29 -25.14
CA GLY A 146 -5.19 -12.84 -24.41
C GLY A 146 -5.09 -12.79 -22.89
N ALA A 147 -4.24 -11.95 -22.31
CA ALA A 147 -4.18 -11.76 -20.86
C ALA A 147 -5.15 -10.68 -20.36
N LEU A 148 -5.55 -10.75 -19.10
CA LEU A 148 -6.10 -9.59 -18.39
C LEU A 148 -4.95 -8.61 -18.15
N ALA A 149 -4.88 -7.59 -18.99
CA ALA A 149 -3.79 -6.64 -19.02
C ALA A 149 -4.09 -5.40 -18.18
N VAL A 150 -3.17 -5.08 -17.29
CA VAL A 150 -3.26 -3.92 -16.37
C VAL A 150 -2.00 -3.08 -16.52
N THR A 151 -2.15 -1.76 -16.48
CA THR A 151 -1.05 -0.81 -16.28
C THR A 151 -1.39 0.11 -15.13
N THR A 152 -0.40 0.50 -14.33
CA THR A 152 -0.61 1.41 -13.20
C THR A 152 0.14 2.71 -13.39
N THR A 153 -0.38 3.78 -12.79
CA THR A 153 0.24 5.11 -12.82
C THR A 153 -0.23 5.98 -11.65
N SER A 154 0.35 7.16 -11.55
CA SER A 154 -0.01 8.21 -10.59
C SER A 154 0.32 9.58 -11.19
N GLY A 155 -0.13 10.66 -10.56
CA GLY A 155 0.18 12.02 -10.99
C GLY A 155 -0.23 12.29 -12.44
N PRO A 156 0.64 12.90 -13.25
CA PRO A 156 0.37 13.22 -14.65
C PRO A 156 0.55 12.04 -15.60
N GLY A 157 0.90 10.85 -15.10
CA GLY A 157 1.27 9.72 -15.94
C GLY A 157 0.19 9.18 -16.88
N VAL A 158 -1.10 9.45 -16.60
CA VAL A 158 -2.19 9.14 -17.55
C VAL A 158 -2.02 9.92 -18.84
N CYS A 159 -1.61 11.19 -18.76
CA CYS A 159 -1.38 12.03 -19.94
C CYS A 159 -0.24 11.46 -20.79
N LEU A 160 0.83 10.95 -20.17
CA LEU A 160 1.96 10.34 -20.86
C LEU A 160 1.61 9.00 -21.55
N LYS A 161 0.57 8.32 -21.05
CA LYS A 161 0.06 7.08 -21.64
C LYS A 161 -0.98 7.28 -22.75
N SER A 162 -1.40 8.52 -23.03
CA SER A 162 -2.55 8.79 -23.89
C SER A 162 -2.41 8.21 -25.31
N GLU A 163 -1.23 8.28 -25.92
CA GLU A 163 -0.98 7.69 -27.23
C GLU A 163 -1.16 6.16 -27.20
N ALA A 164 -0.53 5.48 -26.24
CA ALA A 164 -0.66 4.04 -26.06
C ALA A 164 -2.11 3.63 -25.76
N MET A 165 -2.83 4.39 -24.94
CA MET A 165 -4.26 4.13 -24.67
C MET A 165 -5.10 4.26 -25.93
N ASN A 166 -4.85 5.26 -26.80
CA ASN A 166 -5.52 5.39 -28.08
C ASN A 166 -5.22 4.22 -29.01
N LEU A 167 -4.00 3.69 -28.99
CA LEU A 167 -3.67 2.46 -29.72
C LEU A 167 -4.50 1.28 -29.23
N ALA A 168 -4.66 1.11 -27.92
CA ALA A 168 -5.53 0.06 -27.38
C ALA A 168 -6.97 0.19 -27.84
N VAL A 169 -7.49 1.43 -27.91
CA VAL A 169 -8.85 1.72 -28.37
C VAL A 169 -9.01 1.36 -29.85
N ILE A 170 -8.11 1.84 -30.72
CA ILE A 170 -8.24 1.62 -32.17
C ILE A 170 -8.03 0.16 -32.58
N THR A 171 -7.29 -0.60 -31.75
CA THR A 171 -7.07 -2.04 -31.94
C THR A 171 -8.08 -2.91 -31.20
N GLU A 172 -9.04 -2.31 -30.50
CA GLU A 172 -10.07 -2.97 -29.69
C GLU A 172 -9.49 -3.94 -28.62
N LEU A 173 -8.33 -3.60 -28.08
CA LEU A 173 -7.66 -4.40 -27.04
C LEU A 173 -8.08 -3.94 -25.65
N PRO A 174 -8.66 -4.83 -24.81
CA PRO A 174 -9.04 -4.50 -23.46
C PRO A 174 -7.82 -4.16 -22.60
N LEU A 175 -7.84 -3.01 -21.95
CA LEU A 175 -6.76 -2.55 -21.09
C LEU A 175 -7.31 -1.90 -19.83
N VAL A 176 -6.85 -2.34 -18.66
CA VAL A 176 -7.16 -1.68 -17.40
C VAL A 176 -6.06 -0.68 -17.06
N VAL A 177 -6.42 0.58 -16.92
CA VAL A 177 -5.52 1.64 -16.47
C VAL A 177 -5.88 2.02 -15.04
N LEU A 178 -5.04 1.67 -14.09
CA LEU A 178 -5.21 2.02 -12.68
C LEU A 178 -4.43 3.31 -12.36
N ASN A 179 -5.17 4.38 -12.09
CA ASN A 179 -4.58 5.65 -11.68
C ASN A 179 -4.70 5.80 -10.16
N VAL A 180 -3.61 5.57 -9.45
CA VAL A 180 -3.54 5.69 -7.98
C VAL A 180 -3.05 7.08 -7.63
N GLN A 181 -3.97 7.94 -7.19
CA GLN A 181 -3.66 9.31 -6.84
C GLN A 181 -3.39 9.50 -5.35
N ARG A 182 -2.65 10.56 -5.02
CA ARG A 182 -2.49 11.07 -3.66
C ARG A 182 -2.71 12.58 -3.64
N GLY A 183 -3.15 13.12 -2.50
CA GLY A 183 -3.22 14.55 -2.30
C GLY A 183 -1.82 15.16 -2.16
N GLY A 184 -1.69 16.41 -2.57
CA GLY A 184 -0.45 17.16 -2.46
C GLY A 184 0.05 17.66 -3.80
N PRO A 185 1.21 18.38 -3.82
CA PRO A 185 1.81 18.80 -5.07
C PRO A 185 2.10 17.58 -5.93
N SER A 186 1.80 17.69 -7.22
CA SER A 186 2.05 16.63 -8.19
C SER A 186 3.53 16.31 -8.24
N THR A 187 3.81 15.08 -8.29
CA THR A 187 5.16 14.55 -8.53
C THR A 187 5.19 13.94 -9.90
#